data_0e932476c94be738c1d14974920113a5
#
_entry.id   0e932476c94be738c1d14974920113a5
#
_cell.length_a   1.000
_cell.length_b   1.000
_cell.length_c   1.000
_cell.angle_alpha   90.00
_cell.angle_beta   90.00
_cell.angle_gamma   90.00
#
_symmetry.space_group_name_H-M   'P 1'
#
loop_
_entity.id
_entity.type
_entity.pdbx_description
1 polymer ?
#
loop_
_entity_poly.entity_id
_entity_poly.type
_entity_poly.pdbx_seq_one_letter_code
_entity_poly.pdbx_strand_id
1 'polypeptide(L)'
;MGDVLGECRTVSRRIVGSEPGDQAAFIEAFKIARNYYTHYNPRLEKKAARGAALFLLFIQLQAIIEMSLLRELGFGCRSIDAILERARRYAEIDHFRASVAEEEVEDA
;
A
#
# COMPACT_ATOMS: atom_id res chain seq x y z
N MET A 1 10.40 -8.23 11.32
CA MET A 1 10.38 -8.12 9.87
C MET A 1 11.34 -6.99 9.51
N GLY A 2 12.54 -7.33 9.18
CA GLY A 2 13.56 -6.33 8.93
C GLY A 2 13.17 -5.37 7.83
N ASP A 3 14.10 -4.72 7.27
CA ASP A 3 13.92 -3.61 6.37
C ASP A 3 13.57 -4.08 4.94
N VAL A 4 12.46 -4.82 4.80
CA VAL A 4 12.03 -5.36 3.51
C VAL A 4 11.77 -4.24 2.50
N LEU A 5 11.13 -3.16 2.93
CA LEU A 5 10.85 -2.01 2.07
C LEU A 5 12.15 -1.32 1.63
N GLY A 6 13.18 -1.31 2.49
CA GLY A 6 14.48 -0.76 2.14
C GLY A 6 15.29 -1.67 1.23
N GLU A 7 15.15 -2.99 1.36
CA GLU A 7 15.89 -3.95 0.55
C GLU A 7 15.48 -3.93 -0.92
N CYS A 8 14.21 -3.76 -1.21
CA CYS A 8 13.69 -3.72 -2.57
C CYS A 8 13.09 -2.36 -2.87
N ARG A 9 13.94 -1.34 -3.00
CA ARG A 9 13.49 0.04 -3.18
C ARG A 9 12.61 0.25 -4.40
N THR A 10 12.95 -0.35 -5.54
CA THR A 10 12.15 -0.21 -6.75
C THR A 10 10.74 -0.75 -6.53
N VAL A 11 10.64 -1.93 -5.93
CA VAL A 11 9.36 -2.57 -5.63
C VAL A 11 8.56 -1.73 -4.64
N SER A 12 9.20 -1.30 -3.54
CA SER A 12 8.49 -0.53 -2.53
C SER A 12 8.02 0.83 -3.06
N ARG A 13 8.80 1.48 -3.93
CA ARG A 13 8.37 2.73 -4.57
C ARG A 13 7.15 2.54 -5.45
N ARG A 14 7.07 1.43 -6.17
CA ARG A 14 5.92 1.12 -7.00
C ARG A 14 4.68 0.77 -6.18
N ILE A 15 4.87 0.23 -4.97
CA ILE A 15 3.76 -0.10 -4.08
C ILE A 15 3.26 1.11 -3.30
N VAL A 16 4.15 1.79 -2.58
CA VAL A 16 3.75 2.86 -1.64
C VAL A 16 3.92 4.26 -2.19
N GLY A 17 4.72 4.43 -3.23
CA GLY A 17 4.97 5.72 -3.85
C GLY A 17 6.44 6.09 -3.84
N SER A 18 6.82 7.02 -4.73
CA SER A 18 8.21 7.42 -4.94
C SER A 18 8.57 8.75 -4.27
N GLU A 19 7.57 9.48 -3.77
CA GLU A 19 7.81 10.78 -3.14
C GLU A 19 8.34 10.64 -1.72
N PRO A 20 9.17 11.59 -1.24
CA PRO A 20 9.56 11.61 0.15
C PRO A 20 8.33 11.67 1.06
N GLY A 21 8.29 10.82 2.06
CA GLY A 21 7.16 10.76 2.99
C GLY A 21 6.04 9.81 2.61
N ASP A 22 6.03 9.28 1.38
CA ASP A 22 4.97 8.33 0.96
C ASP A 22 4.94 7.08 1.82
N GLN A 23 6.11 6.56 2.18
CA GLN A 23 6.19 5.37 3.04
C GLN A 23 5.62 5.68 4.43
N ALA A 24 5.99 6.82 5.01
CA ALA A 24 5.47 7.22 6.32
C ALA A 24 3.96 7.47 6.27
N ALA A 25 3.47 8.08 5.20
CA ALA A 25 2.04 8.31 5.00
C ALA A 25 1.28 7.00 4.89
N PHE A 26 1.83 6.02 4.17
CA PHE A 26 1.22 4.69 4.06
C PHE A 26 1.13 4.01 5.42
N ILE A 27 2.23 4.02 6.18
CA ILE A 27 2.26 3.40 7.52
C ILE A 27 1.24 4.04 8.43
N GLU A 28 1.15 5.36 8.41
CA GLU A 28 0.20 6.10 9.25
C GLU A 28 -1.25 5.78 8.85
N ALA A 29 -1.56 5.76 7.56
CA ALA A 29 -2.88 5.41 7.07
C ALA A 29 -3.26 3.98 7.48
N PHE A 30 -2.30 3.06 7.41
CA PHE A 30 -2.52 1.67 7.82
C PHE A 30 -2.83 1.57 9.31
N LYS A 31 -2.06 2.27 10.15
CA LYS A 31 -2.28 2.28 11.60
C LYS A 31 -3.65 2.83 11.96
N ILE A 32 -4.05 3.92 11.34
CA ILE A 32 -5.35 4.55 11.58
C ILE A 32 -6.48 3.60 11.18
N ALA A 33 -6.40 3.01 10.00
CA ALA A 33 -7.41 2.08 9.51
C ALA A 33 -7.50 0.85 10.42
N ARG A 34 -6.35 0.28 10.78
CA ARG A 34 -6.31 -0.88 11.67
C ARG A 34 -6.97 -0.57 13.01
N ASN A 35 -6.61 0.54 13.62
CA ASN A 35 -7.15 0.91 14.92
C ASN A 35 -8.65 1.20 14.84
N TYR A 36 -9.11 1.90 13.80
CA TYR A 36 -10.53 2.18 13.64
C TYR A 36 -11.33 0.90 13.41
N TYR A 37 -10.92 0.06 12.46
CA TYR A 37 -11.70 -1.12 12.10
C TYR A 37 -11.59 -2.26 13.12
N THR A 38 -10.51 -2.32 13.89
CA THR A 38 -10.35 -3.32 14.95
C THR A 38 -11.08 -2.92 16.23
N HIS A 39 -10.96 -1.67 16.62
CA HIS A 39 -11.45 -1.18 17.92
C HIS A 39 -12.64 -0.25 17.80
N TYR A 40 -13.07 0.11 16.58
CA TYR A 40 -14.17 1.04 16.33
C TYR A 40 -14.02 2.35 17.10
N ASN A 41 -12.80 2.90 17.13
CA ASN A 41 -12.51 4.13 17.83
C ASN A 41 -13.17 5.33 17.12
N PRO A 42 -14.20 5.97 17.71
CA PRO A 42 -14.92 7.07 17.03
C PRO A 42 -14.03 8.26 16.67
N ARG A 43 -12.93 8.46 17.40
CA ARG A 43 -12.01 9.56 17.14
C ARG A 43 -11.32 9.42 15.79
N LEU A 44 -11.21 8.18 15.28
CA LEU A 44 -10.54 7.89 14.03
C LEU A 44 -11.50 7.77 12.85
N GLU A 45 -12.82 7.86 13.10
CA GLU A 45 -13.83 7.63 12.07
C GLU A 45 -13.62 8.50 10.83
N LYS A 46 -13.33 9.79 11.03
CA LYS A 46 -13.12 10.72 9.91
C LYS A 46 -11.77 10.55 9.23
N LYS A 47 -10.78 10.00 9.94
CA LYS A 47 -9.43 9.82 9.43
C LYS A 47 -9.22 8.46 8.77
N ALA A 48 -10.08 7.49 9.06
CA ALA A 48 -9.92 6.14 8.53
C ALA A 48 -10.23 6.09 7.04
N ALA A 49 -9.42 5.34 6.31
CA ALA A 49 -9.61 5.16 4.87
C ALA A 49 -10.93 4.44 4.60
N ARG A 50 -11.65 4.90 3.56
CA ARG A 50 -12.93 4.33 3.13
C ARG A 50 -12.98 4.28 1.60
N GLY A 51 -13.89 3.46 1.08
CA GLY A 51 -14.08 3.36 -0.36
C GLY A 51 -12.81 3.01 -1.10
N ALA A 52 -12.47 3.74 -2.14
CA ALA A 52 -11.29 3.50 -2.95
C ALA A 52 -10.00 3.60 -2.13
N ALA A 53 -9.95 4.51 -1.15
CA ALA A 53 -8.77 4.66 -0.29
C ALA A 53 -8.54 3.40 0.56
N LEU A 54 -9.60 2.77 1.04
CA LEU A 54 -9.48 1.52 1.79
C LEU A 54 -9.02 0.38 0.90
N PHE A 55 -9.57 0.27 -0.31
CA PHE A 55 -9.14 -0.73 -1.28
C PHE A 55 -7.69 -0.54 -1.69
N LEU A 56 -7.26 0.71 -1.91
CA LEU A 56 -5.86 1.00 -2.21
C LEU A 56 -4.95 0.51 -1.10
N LEU A 57 -5.29 0.83 0.15
CA LEU A 57 -4.52 0.42 1.32
C LEU A 57 -4.43 -1.11 1.40
N PHE A 58 -5.53 -1.80 1.14
CA PHE A 58 -5.58 -3.26 1.14
C PHE A 58 -4.68 -3.87 0.06
N ILE A 59 -4.76 -3.37 -1.17
CA ILE A 59 -3.94 -3.87 -2.29
C ILE A 59 -2.46 -3.60 -2.04
N GLN A 60 -2.12 -2.43 -1.51
CA GLN A 60 -0.74 -2.09 -1.17
C GLN A 60 -0.20 -3.05 -0.10
N LEU A 61 -0.99 -3.32 0.94
CA LEU A 61 -0.60 -4.25 1.99
C LEU A 61 -0.41 -5.66 1.44
N GLN A 62 -1.31 -6.11 0.56
CA GLN A 62 -1.21 -7.41 -0.10
C GLN A 62 0.09 -7.52 -0.89
N ALA A 63 0.45 -6.49 -1.64
CA ALA A 63 1.69 -6.47 -2.42
C ALA A 63 2.92 -6.52 -1.52
N ILE A 64 2.89 -5.83 -0.37
CA ILE A 64 3.99 -5.86 0.60
C ILE A 64 4.15 -7.27 1.18
N ILE A 65 3.06 -7.92 1.53
CA ILE A 65 3.10 -9.29 2.05
C ILE A 65 3.66 -10.25 0.99
N GLU A 66 3.21 -10.14 -0.25
CA GLU A 66 3.72 -10.96 -1.34
C GLU A 66 5.22 -10.74 -1.56
N MET A 67 5.66 -9.49 -1.54
CA MET A 67 7.08 -9.15 -1.64
C MET A 67 7.88 -9.79 -0.51
N SER A 68 7.38 -9.70 0.72
CA SER A 68 8.05 -10.26 1.90
C SER A 68 8.17 -11.78 1.82
N LEU A 69 7.09 -12.44 1.40
CA LEU A 69 7.08 -13.90 1.24
C LEU A 69 8.05 -14.36 0.16
N LEU A 70 8.07 -13.65 -0.97
CA LEU A 70 8.99 -13.98 -2.07
C LEU A 70 10.44 -13.79 -1.64
N ARG A 71 10.73 -12.76 -0.85
CA ARG A 71 12.09 -12.57 -0.29
C ARG A 71 12.47 -13.74 0.61
N GLU A 72 11.57 -14.17 1.49
CA GLU A 72 11.82 -15.31 2.37
C GLU A 72 12.07 -16.60 1.59
N LEU A 73 11.43 -16.75 0.43
CA LEU A 73 11.63 -17.90 -0.44
C LEU A 73 12.91 -17.80 -1.26
N GLY A 74 13.66 -16.70 -1.17
CA GLY A 74 14.94 -16.54 -1.82
C GLY A 74 14.94 -15.82 -3.15
N PHE A 75 13.80 -15.27 -3.58
CA PHE A 75 13.73 -14.50 -4.83
C PHE A 75 14.45 -13.17 -4.68
N GLY A 76 15.20 -12.78 -5.72
CA GLY A 76 15.82 -11.46 -5.77
C GLY A 76 14.82 -10.37 -6.11
N CYS A 77 15.20 -9.12 -5.86
CA CYS A 77 14.29 -7.98 -6.07
C CYS A 77 13.82 -7.83 -7.51
N ARG A 78 14.68 -8.13 -8.49
CA ARG A 78 14.28 -8.10 -9.91
C ARG A 78 13.19 -9.12 -10.22
N SER A 79 13.35 -10.33 -9.69
CA SER A 79 12.36 -11.39 -9.87
C SER A 79 11.04 -11.04 -9.21
N ILE A 80 11.10 -10.46 -8.01
CA ILE A 80 9.91 -10.01 -7.28
C ILE A 80 9.19 -8.93 -8.09
N ASP A 81 9.93 -7.96 -8.61
CA ASP A 81 9.35 -6.90 -9.43
C ASP A 81 8.62 -7.46 -10.64
N ALA A 82 9.26 -8.41 -11.35
CA ALA A 82 8.65 -9.06 -12.51
C ALA A 82 7.39 -9.85 -12.14
N ILE A 83 7.41 -10.56 -11.02
CA ILE A 83 6.28 -11.36 -10.56
C ILE A 83 5.09 -10.45 -10.22
N LEU A 84 5.32 -9.38 -9.48
CA LEU A 84 4.26 -8.45 -9.11
C LEU A 84 3.69 -7.74 -10.32
N GLU A 85 4.53 -7.42 -11.31
CA GLU A 85 4.07 -6.81 -12.56
C GLU A 85 3.18 -7.76 -13.35
N ARG A 86 3.58 -9.03 -13.48
CA ARG A 86 2.77 -10.06 -14.15
C ARG A 86 1.45 -10.31 -13.45
N ALA A 87 1.44 -10.25 -12.12
CA ALA A 87 0.23 -10.40 -11.33
C ALA A 87 -0.63 -9.14 -11.36
N ARG A 88 -0.20 -8.08 -12.06
CA ARG A 88 -0.92 -6.82 -12.23
C ARG A 88 -1.11 -6.05 -10.93
N ARG A 89 -0.30 -6.30 -9.93
CA ARG A 89 -0.39 -5.59 -8.64
C ARG A 89 -0.16 -4.10 -8.80
N TYR A 90 0.83 -3.72 -9.62
CA TYR A 90 1.12 -2.30 -9.84
C TYR A 90 -0.01 -1.60 -10.59
N ALA A 91 -0.61 -2.28 -11.57
CA ALA A 91 -1.74 -1.74 -12.31
C ALA A 91 -2.96 -1.53 -11.41
N GLU A 92 -3.21 -2.48 -10.50
CA GLU A 92 -4.29 -2.37 -9.51
C GLU A 92 -4.06 -1.18 -8.57
N ILE A 93 -2.82 -1.02 -8.09
CA ILE A 93 -2.46 0.09 -7.21
C ILE A 93 -2.67 1.42 -7.92
N ASP A 94 -2.20 1.54 -9.16
CA ASP A 94 -2.37 2.76 -9.94
C ASP A 94 -3.83 3.07 -10.20
N HIS A 95 -4.64 2.05 -10.48
CA HIS A 95 -6.07 2.19 -10.69
C HIS A 95 -6.75 2.78 -9.45
N PHE A 96 -6.47 2.23 -8.27
CA PHE A 96 -7.08 2.72 -7.03
C PHE A 96 -6.55 4.09 -6.62
N ARG A 97 -5.28 4.40 -6.93
CA ARG A 97 -4.76 5.75 -6.70
C ARG A 97 -5.53 6.79 -7.52
N ALA A 98 -5.81 6.48 -8.76
CA ALA A 98 -6.60 7.36 -9.61
C ALA A 98 -8.01 7.53 -9.06
N SER A 99 -8.62 6.43 -8.58
CA SER A 99 -9.96 6.47 -7.98
C SER A 99 -9.99 7.33 -6.71
N VAL A 100 -8.95 7.24 -5.88
CA VAL A 100 -8.85 8.07 -4.67
C VAL A 100 -8.76 9.55 -5.04
N ALA A 101 -7.95 9.87 -6.06
CA ALA A 101 -7.81 11.25 -6.53
C ALA A 101 -9.15 11.80 -7.05
N GLU A 102 -9.93 10.97 -7.76
CA GLU A 102 -11.27 11.36 -8.24
C GLU A 102 -12.23 11.62 -7.08
N GLU A 103 -12.22 10.75 -6.05
CA GLU A 103 -13.06 10.94 -4.86
C GLU A 103 -12.71 12.23 -4.13
N GLU A 104 -11.42 12.53 -3.99
CA GLU A 104 -10.97 13.76 -3.34
C GLU A 104 -11.42 15.01 -4.09
N VAL A 105 -11.40 14.96 -5.43
CA VAL A 105 -11.88 16.08 -6.26
C VAL A 105 -13.39 16.26 -6.11
N GLU A 106 -14.16 15.19 -6.06
CA GLU A 106 -15.61 15.26 -5.88
C GLU A 106 -15.99 15.83 -4.50
N ASP A 107 -15.22 15.50 -3.48
CA ASP A 107 -15.47 15.98 -2.11
C ASP A 107 -14.99 17.42 -1.88
N ALA A 108 -14.19 17.94 -2.78
CA ALA A 108 -13.75 19.32 -2.73
C ALA A 108 -14.84 20.27 -3.29
#